data_85ee50035ed655a55ed76720205252bd
#
_entry.id   85ee50035ed655a55ed76720205252bd
#
_cell.length_a   1.000
_cell.length_b   1.000
_cell.length_c   1.000
_cell.angle_alpha   90.00
_cell.angle_beta   90.00
_cell.angle_gamma   90.00
#
_symmetry.space_group_name_H-M   'P 1'
#
loop_
_entity.id
_entity.type
_entity.pdbx_description
1 polymer ?
#
loop_
_entity_poly.entity_id
_entity_poly.type
_entity_poly.pdbx_seq_one_letter_code
_entity_poly.pdbx_strand_id
1 'polypeptide(L)'
;MEKPKALIIVPSYKEEANIVKVLQGLEKHASGIDVLMIIDGSKDRTEEIASFNDYDSLVHPFNLGYGVAIQTGYKYAVRNGYDLVVQIDGDGQHDPKYIKPMMEALLSSESDVVIGSRFLEGGSYDVPIARKLGIKFFSKIASMITGQKISDSTSGFQVLNRKAFKFFSKAENFPYDYPDADTIITLIFARFRVKEVPVIMYDRMNGTSMTTGLNTIFYVIKMLISILITVLRKRNIYKESEEFCSSDFVNNEHNLTETSTLKMLH
;
A
#
# COMPACT_ATOMS: atom_id res chain seq x y z
N MET A 1 12.90 -5.27 22.94
CA MET A 1 12.18 -5.79 21.75
C MET A 1 13.03 -5.41 20.53
N GLU A 2 13.28 -6.35 19.63
CA GLU A 2 13.95 -6.05 18.38
C GLU A 2 13.12 -5.06 17.55
N LYS A 3 13.81 -4.21 16.80
CA LYS A 3 13.14 -3.25 15.92
C LYS A 3 12.47 -4.01 14.78
N PRO A 4 11.18 -3.75 14.45
CA PRO A 4 10.48 -4.47 13.40
C PRO A 4 11.19 -4.29 12.06
N LYS A 5 11.32 -5.38 11.31
CA LYS A 5 11.89 -5.37 9.97
C LYS A 5 10.89 -4.77 8.99
N ALA A 6 11.22 -3.63 8.40
CA ALA A 6 10.34 -2.90 7.51
C ALA A 6 10.87 -2.87 6.07
N LEU A 7 9.95 -2.91 5.10
CA LEU A 7 10.23 -2.78 3.67
C LEU A 7 9.44 -1.60 3.10
N ILE A 8 10.11 -0.73 2.38
CA ILE A 8 9.47 0.28 1.53
C ILE A 8 9.32 -0.30 0.13
N ILE A 9 8.09 -0.38 -0.38
CA ILE A 9 7.81 -0.77 -1.77
C ILE A 9 7.51 0.46 -2.61
N VAL A 10 8.17 0.56 -3.78
CA VAL A 10 8.07 1.71 -4.68
C VAL A 10 7.64 1.20 -6.06
N PRO A 11 6.31 1.10 -6.34
CA PRO A 11 5.83 0.78 -7.68
C PRO A 11 6.21 1.90 -8.65
N SER A 12 6.80 1.53 -9.79
CA SER A 12 7.36 2.48 -10.75
C SER A 12 7.07 2.05 -12.18
N TYR A 13 6.44 2.96 -12.96
CA TYR A 13 6.22 2.79 -14.39
C TYR A 13 6.43 4.10 -15.13
N LYS A 14 7.50 4.19 -15.93
CA LYS A 14 7.91 5.42 -16.64
C LYS A 14 8.16 6.60 -15.71
N GLU A 15 8.98 6.36 -14.69
CA GLU A 15 9.29 7.34 -13.66
C GLU A 15 10.74 7.84 -13.73
N GLU A 16 11.43 7.69 -14.87
CA GLU A 16 12.84 8.15 -15.03
C GLU A 16 13.06 9.60 -14.62
N ALA A 17 12.06 10.47 -14.82
CA ALA A 17 12.14 11.89 -14.47
C ALA A 17 11.90 12.20 -12.99
N ASN A 18 11.32 11.27 -12.22
CA ASN A 18 10.88 11.51 -10.84
C ASN A 18 11.66 10.65 -9.83
N ILE A 19 12.04 9.43 -10.23
CA ILE A 19 12.51 8.40 -9.31
C ILE A 19 13.77 8.79 -8.54
N VAL A 20 14.70 9.51 -9.16
CA VAL A 20 15.94 9.99 -8.49
C VAL A 20 15.61 10.81 -7.24
N LYS A 21 14.63 11.72 -7.36
CA LYS A 21 14.22 12.57 -6.23
C LYS A 21 13.53 11.75 -5.13
N VAL A 22 12.73 10.75 -5.51
CA VAL A 22 12.08 9.84 -4.55
C VAL A 22 13.15 9.09 -3.78
N LEU A 23 14.15 8.50 -4.45
CA LEU A 23 15.24 7.74 -3.84
C LEU A 23 16.07 8.62 -2.90
N GLN A 24 16.46 9.83 -3.32
CA GLN A 24 17.14 10.80 -2.46
C GLN A 24 16.32 11.17 -1.21
N GLY A 25 15.01 11.33 -1.37
CA GLY A 25 14.10 11.57 -0.26
C GLY A 25 14.04 10.39 0.72
N LEU A 26 14.02 9.15 0.21
CA LEU A 26 14.07 7.92 1.01
C LEU A 26 15.41 7.81 1.77
N GLU A 27 16.53 8.04 1.11
CA GLU A 27 17.84 8.04 1.75
C GLU A 27 17.89 9.04 2.91
N LYS A 28 17.38 10.24 2.71
CA LYS A 28 17.38 11.32 3.71
C LYS A 28 16.46 11.04 4.91
N HIS A 29 15.26 10.52 4.69
CA HIS A 29 14.20 10.44 5.71
C HIS A 29 13.90 9.04 6.21
N ALA A 30 14.25 8.00 5.44
CA ALA A 30 13.96 6.60 5.73
C ALA A 30 15.22 5.72 5.76
N SER A 31 16.39 6.32 5.93
CA SER A 31 17.67 5.59 6.05
C SER A 31 17.59 4.44 7.05
N GLY A 32 18.14 3.29 6.66
CA GLY A 32 18.14 2.06 7.45
C GLY A 32 16.84 1.25 7.37
N ILE A 33 15.95 1.58 6.42
CA ILE A 33 14.81 0.76 6.03
C ILE A 33 15.07 0.21 4.64
N ASP A 34 14.84 -1.09 4.44
CA ASP A 34 15.02 -1.74 3.15
C ASP A 34 14.05 -1.16 2.11
N VAL A 35 14.52 -0.93 0.89
CA VAL A 35 13.73 -0.38 -0.22
C VAL A 35 13.71 -1.38 -1.36
N LEU A 36 12.52 -1.67 -1.89
CA LEU A 36 12.32 -2.50 -3.07
C LEU A 36 11.54 -1.73 -4.13
N MET A 37 12.15 -1.54 -5.27
CA MET A 37 11.46 -0.99 -6.44
C MET A 37 10.76 -2.10 -7.21
N ILE A 38 9.50 -1.87 -7.58
CA ILE A 38 8.76 -2.76 -8.48
C ILE A 38 8.59 -2.04 -9.82
N ILE A 39 9.40 -2.42 -10.79
CA ILE A 39 9.42 -1.79 -12.12
C ILE A 39 8.46 -2.54 -13.03
N ASP A 40 7.32 -1.93 -13.32
CA ASP A 40 6.21 -2.58 -14.01
C ASP A 40 6.32 -2.49 -15.53
N GLY A 41 7.33 -3.19 -16.10
CA GLY A 41 7.55 -3.27 -17.53
C GLY A 41 7.87 -1.92 -18.18
N SER A 42 8.57 -1.07 -17.48
CA SER A 42 9.02 0.24 -17.97
C SER A 42 10.03 0.08 -19.10
N LYS A 43 9.90 0.92 -20.15
CA LYS A 43 10.82 0.94 -21.31
C LYS A 43 11.72 2.17 -21.32
N ASP A 44 11.62 3.02 -20.31
CA ASP A 44 12.47 4.17 -20.08
C ASP A 44 13.67 3.81 -19.19
N ARG A 45 14.39 4.79 -18.69
CA ARG A 45 15.59 4.57 -17.88
C ARG A 45 15.31 4.29 -16.41
N THR A 46 14.05 4.03 -16.02
CA THR A 46 13.68 3.78 -14.61
C THR A 46 14.48 2.62 -14.01
N GLU A 47 14.64 1.51 -14.73
CA GLU A 47 15.40 0.34 -14.29
C GLU A 47 16.91 0.64 -14.18
N GLU A 48 17.47 1.32 -15.19
CA GLU A 48 18.87 1.73 -15.19
C GLU A 48 19.19 2.61 -13.97
N ILE A 49 18.30 3.57 -13.66
CA ILE A 49 18.46 4.48 -12.52
C ILE A 49 18.40 3.71 -11.18
N ALA A 50 17.49 2.74 -11.04
CA ALA A 50 17.39 1.91 -9.85
C ALA A 50 18.71 1.15 -9.61
N SER A 51 19.20 0.47 -10.64
CA SER A 51 20.45 -0.31 -10.58
C SER A 51 21.67 0.56 -10.30
N PHE A 52 21.73 1.76 -10.90
CA PHE A 52 22.85 2.70 -10.67
C PHE A 52 22.95 3.21 -9.24
N ASN A 53 21.82 3.25 -8.51
CA ASN A 53 21.77 3.71 -7.12
C ASN A 53 21.75 2.56 -6.10
N ASP A 54 22.10 1.32 -6.51
CA ASP A 54 22.18 0.12 -5.67
C ASP A 54 20.89 -0.23 -4.91
N TYR A 55 19.72 0.11 -5.49
CA TYR A 55 18.44 -0.29 -4.92
C TYR A 55 17.98 -1.64 -5.45
N ASP A 56 17.52 -2.49 -4.55
CA ASP A 56 16.87 -3.76 -4.92
C ASP A 56 15.65 -3.49 -5.81
N SER A 57 15.53 -4.24 -6.88
CA SER A 57 14.41 -4.13 -7.82
C SER A 57 13.88 -5.47 -8.29
N LEU A 58 12.57 -5.52 -8.53
CA LEU A 58 11.89 -6.59 -9.26
C LEU A 58 11.29 -5.98 -10.53
N VAL A 59 11.64 -6.55 -11.68
CA VAL A 59 11.21 -6.05 -12.98
C VAL A 59 10.17 -6.98 -13.59
N HIS A 60 8.99 -6.47 -13.88
CA HIS A 60 7.98 -7.21 -14.65
C HIS A 60 8.33 -7.20 -16.14
N PRO A 61 8.09 -8.29 -16.88
CA PRO A 61 8.44 -8.35 -18.31
C PRO A 61 7.62 -7.42 -19.19
N PHE A 62 6.45 -7.00 -18.71
CA PHE A 62 5.55 -6.02 -19.36
C PHE A 62 4.67 -5.36 -18.28
N ASN A 63 4.00 -4.27 -18.62
CA ASN A 63 3.12 -3.56 -17.69
C ASN A 63 1.93 -4.47 -17.31
N LEU A 64 1.88 -4.85 -16.04
CA LEU A 64 0.83 -5.70 -15.45
C LEU A 64 -0.22 -4.88 -14.70
N GLY A 65 0.05 -3.60 -14.45
CA GLY A 65 -0.81 -2.68 -13.73
C GLY A 65 -0.34 -2.39 -12.31
N TYR A 66 -0.72 -1.22 -11.83
CA TYR A 66 -0.29 -0.67 -10.53
C TYR A 66 -0.60 -1.61 -9.36
N GLY A 67 -1.81 -2.21 -9.34
CA GLY A 67 -2.20 -3.15 -8.28
C GLY A 67 -1.32 -4.40 -8.27
N VAL A 68 -0.97 -4.95 -9.45
CA VAL A 68 -0.07 -6.11 -9.54
C VAL A 68 1.33 -5.77 -9.06
N ALA A 69 1.83 -4.58 -9.38
CA ALA A 69 3.13 -4.12 -8.91
C ALA A 69 3.18 -4.07 -7.37
N ILE A 70 2.17 -3.46 -6.73
CA ILE A 70 2.06 -3.42 -5.27
C ILE A 70 1.97 -4.83 -4.69
N GLN A 71 1.11 -5.68 -5.25
CA GLN A 71 0.94 -7.06 -4.76
C GLN A 71 2.23 -7.88 -4.89
N THR A 72 3.04 -7.63 -5.92
CA THR A 72 4.37 -8.24 -6.04
C THR A 72 5.26 -7.84 -4.85
N GLY A 73 5.24 -6.58 -4.45
CA GLY A 73 5.94 -6.10 -3.26
C GLY A 73 5.44 -6.77 -1.97
N TYR A 74 4.12 -6.95 -1.81
CA TYR A 74 3.56 -7.68 -0.66
C TYR A 74 3.99 -9.14 -0.63
N LYS A 75 3.98 -9.85 -1.76
CA LYS A 75 4.47 -11.24 -1.87
C LYS A 75 5.95 -11.35 -1.51
N TYR A 76 6.77 -10.40 -1.97
CA TYR A 76 8.17 -10.31 -1.60
C TYR A 76 8.35 -10.12 -0.10
N ALA A 77 7.60 -9.18 0.50
CA ALA A 77 7.66 -8.91 1.94
C ALA A 77 7.28 -10.13 2.79
N VAL A 78 6.24 -10.88 2.39
CA VAL A 78 5.85 -12.14 3.06
C VAL A 78 6.97 -13.16 2.99
N ARG A 79 7.54 -13.38 1.79
CA ARG A 79 8.59 -14.39 1.55
C ARG A 79 9.88 -14.11 2.30
N ASN A 80 10.23 -12.83 2.48
CA ASN A 80 11.47 -12.37 3.11
C ASN A 80 11.32 -12.00 4.59
N GLY A 81 10.17 -12.31 5.19
CA GLY A 81 9.98 -12.22 6.63
C GLY A 81 9.88 -10.80 7.19
N TYR A 82 9.40 -9.82 6.39
CA TYR A 82 9.16 -8.46 6.88
C TYR A 82 7.97 -8.40 7.84
N ASP A 83 8.02 -7.46 8.78
CA ASP A 83 6.98 -7.19 9.77
C ASP A 83 6.07 -6.04 9.35
N LEU A 84 6.64 -5.06 8.64
CA LEU A 84 5.96 -3.87 8.14
C LEU A 84 6.24 -3.68 6.65
N VAL A 85 5.25 -3.17 5.94
CA VAL A 85 5.41 -2.65 4.58
C VAL A 85 4.96 -1.20 4.55
N VAL A 86 5.77 -0.35 3.96
CA VAL A 86 5.44 1.03 3.59
C VAL A 86 5.27 1.08 2.08
N GLN A 87 4.12 1.53 1.61
CA GLN A 87 3.86 1.78 0.20
C GLN A 87 4.02 3.27 -0.09
N ILE A 88 4.85 3.60 -1.07
CA ILE A 88 5.07 4.98 -1.55
C ILE A 88 5.25 4.98 -3.06
N ASP A 89 4.62 5.92 -3.77
CA ASP A 89 4.68 5.97 -5.23
C ASP A 89 6.00 6.55 -5.75
N GLY A 90 6.44 6.04 -6.91
CA GLY A 90 7.64 6.50 -7.60
C GLY A 90 7.52 7.86 -8.31
N ASP A 91 6.34 8.51 -8.27
CA ASP A 91 6.04 9.75 -8.99
C ASP A 91 6.39 11.04 -8.22
N GLY A 92 6.83 10.90 -6.96
CA GLY A 92 7.27 12.00 -6.11
C GLY A 92 6.16 12.83 -5.47
N GLN A 93 4.90 12.38 -5.53
CA GLN A 93 3.78 13.07 -4.86
C GLN A 93 3.81 12.89 -3.33
N HIS A 94 4.33 11.77 -2.85
CA HIS A 94 4.43 11.45 -1.43
C HIS A 94 5.74 11.96 -0.84
N ASP A 95 5.66 12.65 0.30
CA ASP A 95 6.84 13.13 1.01
C ASP A 95 7.40 12.05 1.95
N PRO A 96 8.60 11.52 1.70
CA PRO A 96 9.20 10.46 2.53
C PRO A 96 9.38 10.80 4.00
N LYS A 97 9.35 12.08 4.39
CA LYS A 97 9.44 12.49 5.81
C LYS A 97 8.30 11.94 6.68
N TYR A 98 7.14 11.58 6.07
CA TYR A 98 6.01 11.00 6.78
C TYR A 98 6.13 9.50 7.04
N ILE A 99 7.09 8.80 6.43
CA ILE A 99 7.27 7.34 6.58
C ILE A 99 7.43 6.96 8.06
N LYS A 100 8.42 7.54 8.75
CA LYS A 100 8.66 7.24 10.17
C LYS A 100 7.47 7.60 11.07
N PRO A 101 6.86 8.80 10.97
CA PRO A 101 5.64 9.14 11.72
C PRO A 101 4.48 8.17 11.48
N MET A 102 4.27 7.71 10.23
CA MET A 102 3.22 6.74 9.90
C MET A 102 3.52 5.36 10.49
N MET A 103 4.77 4.90 10.45
CA MET A 103 5.20 3.66 11.11
C MET A 103 5.01 3.74 12.62
N GLU A 104 5.37 4.85 13.24
CA GLU A 104 5.15 5.09 14.68
C GLU A 104 3.66 5.10 15.02
N ALA A 105 2.83 5.73 14.18
CA ALA A 105 1.38 5.73 14.36
C ALA A 105 0.77 4.32 14.28
N LEU A 106 1.32 3.44 13.44
CA LEU A 106 0.91 2.03 13.36
C LEU A 106 1.35 1.26 14.62
N LEU A 107 2.61 1.39 15.02
CA LEU A 107 3.20 0.66 16.15
C LEU A 107 2.65 1.09 17.51
N SER A 108 2.30 2.37 17.66
CA SER A 108 1.74 2.94 18.89
C SER A 108 0.23 2.76 19.04
N SER A 109 -0.45 2.33 18.00
CA SER A 109 -1.90 2.09 18.00
C SER A 109 -2.21 0.63 17.75
N GLU A 110 -3.43 0.23 18.04
CA GLU A 110 -3.89 -1.13 17.69
C GLU A 110 -4.28 -1.27 16.19
N SER A 111 -3.81 -0.38 15.30
CA SER A 111 -4.16 -0.40 13.89
C SER A 111 -3.35 -1.43 13.12
N ASP A 112 -3.97 -2.01 12.08
CA ASP A 112 -3.31 -2.93 11.16
C ASP A 112 -2.80 -2.21 9.91
N VAL A 113 -3.45 -1.08 9.57
CA VAL A 113 -3.11 -0.23 8.44
C VAL A 113 -3.20 1.24 8.83
N VAL A 114 -2.19 2.03 8.46
CA VAL A 114 -2.19 3.48 8.56
C VAL A 114 -2.14 4.08 7.16
N ILE A 115 -3.08 4.97 6.87
CA ILE A 115 -3.20 5.67 5.57
C ILE A 115 -2.82 7.14 5.77
N GLY A 116 -1.94 7.65 4.92
CA GLY A 116 -1.63 9.07 4.86
C GLY A 116 -2.77 9.81 4.14
N SER A 117 -3.56 10.59 4.89
CA SER A 117 -4.70 11.33 4.36
C SER A 117 -4.35 12.79 4.08
N ARG A 118 -4.73 13.24 2.89
CA ARG A 118 -4.63 14.64 2.41
C ARG A 118 -5.71 15.55 2.98
N PHE A 119 -6.78 14.97 3.54
CA PHE A 119 -8.02 15.68 3.89
C PHE A 119 -8.31 15.71 5.39
N LEU A 120 -7.42 15.20 6.21
CA LEU A 120 -7.44 15.43 7.66
C LEU A 120 -6.86 16.81 7.99
N GLU A 121 -7.22 17.35 9.16
CA GLU A 121 -6.63 18.58 9.68
C GLU A 121 -5.10 18.45 9.78
N GLY A 122 -4.36 19.37 9.16
CA GLY A 122 -2.91 19.29 9.01
C GLY A 122 -2.43 18.57 7.74
N GLY A 123 -3.33 17.93 6.98
CA GLY A 123 -3.06 17.42 5.63
C GLY A 123 -3.25 18.51 4.56
N SER A 124 -2.59 18.35 3.43
CA SER A 124 -2.75 19.27 2.28
C SER A 124 -2.54 18.55 0.96
N TYR A 125 -3.31 18.98 -0.02
CA TYR A 125 -3.18 18.57 -1.42
C TYR A 125 -3.75 19.65 -2.34
N ASP A 126 -2.88 20.29 -3.11
CA ASP A 126 -3.28 21.32 -4.07
C ASP A 126 -3.59 20.65 -5.42
N VAL A 127 -4.87 20.42 -5.68
CA VAL A 127 -5.34 19.76 -6.90
C VAL A 127 -6.60 20.41 -7.44
N PRO A 128 -6.89 20.22 -8.74
CA PRO A 128 -8.12 20.70 -9.35
C PRO A 128 -9.38 20.30 -8.55
N ILE A 129 -10.31 21.21 -8.41
CA ILE A 129 -11.55 21.01 -7.62
C ILE A 129 -12.29 19.75 -8.05
N ALA A 130 -12.35 19.46 -9.35
CA ALA A 130 -13.00 18.26 -9.87
C ALA A 130 -12.41 16.97 -9.30
N ARG A 131 -11.05 16.86 -9.20
CA ARG A 131 -10.37 15.70 -8.61
C ARG A 131 -10.67 15.60 -7.11
N LYS A 132 -10.65 16.72 -6.40
CA LYS A 132 -10.98 16.79 -4.98
C LYS A 132 -12.42 16.32 -4.70
N LEU A 133 -13.37 16.71 -5.56
CA LEU A 133 -14.76 16.26 -5.47
C LEU A 133 -14.88 14.74 -5.72
N GLY A 134 -14.17 14.20 -6.71
CA GLY A 134 -14.12 12.78 -6.98
C GLY A 134 -13.62 11.96 -5.79
N ILE A 135 -12.50 12.38 -5.18
CA ILE A 135 -11.96 11.71 -3.98
C ILE A 135 -12.97 11.76 -2.83
N LYS A 136 -13.56 12.93 -2.55
CA LYS A 136 -14.59 13.07 -1.51
C LYS A 136 -15.83 12.21 -1.77
N PHE A 137 -16.23 12.06 -3.03
CA PHE A 137 -17.34 11.21 -3.43
C PHE A 137 -17.06 9.74 -3.08
N PHE A 138 -15.91 9.19 -3.48
CA PHE A 138 -15.54 7.81 -3.15
C PHE A 138 -15.31 7.60 -1.65
N SER A 139 -14.71 8.56 -0.95
CA SER A 139 -14.54 8.51 0.50
C SER A 139 -15.88 8.49 1.24
N LYS A 140 -16.89 9.25 0.75
CA LYS A 140 -18.24 9.21 1.29
C LYS A 140 -18.92 7.86 1.07
N ILE A 141 -18.79 7.28 -0.14
CA ILE A 141 -19.32 5.94 -0.45
C ILE A 141 -18.68 4.90 0.48
N ALA A 142 -17.35 4.88 0.58
CA ALA A 142 -16.61 3.96 1.43
C ALA A 142 -17.05 4.11 2.90
N SER A 143 -17.19 5.34 3.39
CA SER A 143 -17.67 5.62 4.76
C SER A 143 -19.09 5.09 5.02
N MET A 144 -20.00 5.27 4.06
CA MET A 144 -21.38 4.76 4.19
C MET A 144 -21.44 3.23 4.19
N ILE A 145 -20.63 2.57 3.34
CA ILE A 145 -20.62 1.10 3.23
C ILE A 145 -19.99 0.47 4.47
N THR A 146 -18.94 1.06 5.01
CA THR A 146 -18.15 0.50 6.12
C THR A 146 -18.64 0.92 7.50
N GLY A 147 -19.40 2.01 7.59
CA GLY A 147 -19.78 2.65 8.86
C GLY A 147 -18.62 3.36 9.58
N GLN A 148 -17.43 3.40 8.98
CA GLN A 148 -16.25 4.09 9.51
C GLN A 148 -15.99 5.38 8.68
N LYS A 149 -15.67 6.49 9.35
CA LYS A 149 -15.32 7.73 8.67
C LYS A 149 -13.99 7.54 7.94
N ILE A 150 -14.00 7.69 6.61
CA ILE A 150 -12.83 7.65 5.72
C ILE A 150 -12.72 9.01 5.06
N SER A 151 -11.59 9.67 5.22
CA SER A 151 -11.36 11.02 4.67
C SER A 151 -10.67 10.99 3.30
N ASP A 152 -9.82 9.96 3.06
CA ASP A 152 -9.06 9.82 1.81
C ASP A 152 -9.00 8.36 1.35
N SER A 153 -9.95 7.98 0.51
CA SER A 153 -10.06 6.61 0.01
C SER A 153 -9.16 6.27 -1.17
N THR A 154 -8.37 7.23 -1.65
CA THR A 154 -7.54 7.07 -2.86
C THR A 154 -6.05 7.34 -2.58
N SER A 155 -5.64 7.30 -1.32
CA SER A 155 -4.25 7.49 -0.96
C SER A 155 -3.47 6.18 -1.07
N GLY A 156 -2.48 6.17 -1.97
CA GLY A 156 -1.50 5.09 -2.09
C GLY A 156 -0.42 5.11 -1.02
N PHE A 157 -0.34 6.16 -0.19
CA PHE A 157 0.64 6.26 0.88
C PHE A 157 0.15 5.53 2.12
N GLN A 158 0.63 4.30 2.32
CA GLN A 158 0.11 3.40 3.36
C GLN A 158 1.25 2.69 4.10
N VAL A 159 1.00 2.38 5.38
CA VAL A 159 1.83 1.49 6.18
C VAL A 159 0.95 0.33 6.66
N LEU A 160 1.39 -0.89 6.40
CA LEU A 160 0.66 -2.10 6.72
C LEU A 160 1.50 -3.00 7.65
N ASN A 161 0.85 -3.60 8.64
CA ASN A 161 1.47 -4.66 9.44
C ASN A 161 1.49 -5.99 8.65
N ARG A 162 2.22 -6.99 9.18
CA ARG A 162 2.38 -8.30 8.54
C ARG A 162 1.04 -8.97 8.22
N LYS A 163 0.05 -8.86 9.09
CA LYS A 163 -1.27 -9.46 8.87
C LYS A 163 -1.97 -8.86 7.66
N ALA A 164 -1.97 -7.54 7.54
CA ALA A 164 -2.65 -6.83 6.46
C ALA A 164 -1.98 -7.06 5.10
N PHE A 165 -0.65 -6.91 4.98
CA PHE A 165 0.00 -7.13 3.68
C PHE A 165 0.04 -8.61 3.27
N LYS A 166 0.10 -9.56 4.23
CA LYS A 166 -0.03 -10.99 3.95
C LYS A 166 -1.43 -11.33 3.45
N PHE A 167 -2.49 -10.72 3.99
CA PHE A 167 -3.85 -10.86 3.47
C PHE A 167 -3.94 -10.36 2.02
N PHE A 168 -3.38 -9.20 1.72
CA PHE A 168 -3.34 -8.62 0.38
C PHE A 168 -2.37 -9.31 -0.59
N SER A 169 -1.42 -10.12 -0.11
CA SER A 169 -0.55 -10.91 -0.98
C SER A 169 -1.29 -12.01 -1.74
N LYS A 170 -2.50 -12.39 -1.28
CA LYS A 170 -3.38 -13.33 -1.99
C LYS A 170 -4.09 -12.62 -3.15
N ALA A 171 -4.10 -13.26 -4.33
CA ALA A 171 -4.61 -12.64 -5.56
C ALA A 171 -6.08 -12.25 -5.48
N GLU A 172 -6.90 -13.03 -4.80
CA GLU A 172 -8.32 -12.80 -4.62
C GLU A 172 -8.67 -11.59 -3.75
N ASN A 173 -7.72 -11.12 -2.92
CA ASN A 173 -7.95 -10.06 -1.94
C ASN A 173 -7.46 -8.67 -2.37
N PHE A 174 -6.79 -8.58 -3.51
CA PHE A 174 -6.22 -7.32 -3.98
C PHE A 174 -6.52 -7.07 -5.47
N PRO A 175 -6.97 -5.87 -5.86
CA PRO A 175 -7.33 -5.56 -7.24
C PRO A 175 -6.10 -5.43 -8.14
N TYR A 176 -6.25 -5.76 -9.42
CA TYR A 176 -5.16 -5.71 -10.40
C TYR A 176 -4.76 -4.30 -10.80
N ASP A 177 -5.73 -3.38 -10.93
CA ASP A 177 -5.47 -2.06 -11.51
C ASP A 177 -5.41 -0.94 -10.48
N TYR A 178 -6.54 -0.54 -9.94
CA TYR A 178 -6.68 0.64 -9.07
C TYR A 178 -7.04 0.22 -7.65
N PRO A 179 -6.04 -0.03 -6.76
CA PRO A 179 -6.30 -0.36 -5.35
C PRO A 179 -6.64 0.92 -4.55
N ASP A 180 -7.85 1.38 -4.66
CA ASP A 180 -8.35 2.62 -4.04
C ASP A 180 -9.40 2.32 -2.94
N ALA A 181 -10.60 2.90 -3.06
CA ALA A 181 -11.67 2.77 -2.08
C ALA A 181 -12.09 1.31 -1.80
N ASP A 182 -12.04 0.45 -2.78
CA ASP A 182 -12.37 -0.98 -2.68
C ASP A 182 -11.41 -1.75 -1.76
N THR A 183 -10.12 -1.39 -1.75
CA THR A 183 -9.13 -2.01 -0.84
C THR A 183 -9.38 -1.63 0.61
N ILE A 184 -9.74 -0.37 0.88
CA ILE A 184 -10.08 0.08 2.23
C ILE A 184 -11.36 -0.62 2.71
N ILE A 185 -12.38 -0.73 1.85
CA ILE A 185 -13.61 -1.46 2.16
C ILE A 185 -13.29 -2.93 2.44
N THR A 186 -12.43 -3.56 1.63
CA THR A 186 -11.98 -4.94 1.82
C THR A 186 -11.31 -5.14 3.17
N LEU A 187 -10.37 -4.27 3.56
CA LEU A 187 -9.72 -4.33 4.88
C LEU A 187 -10.72 -4.26 6.03
N ILE A 188 -11.66 -3.31 5.97
CA ILE A 188 -12.67 -3.13 7.03
C ILE A 188 -13.63 -4.33 7.08
N PHE A 189 -14.02 -4.90 5.95
CA PHE A 189 -14.84 -6.12 5.91
C PHE A 189 -14.09 -7.34 6.43
N ALA A 190 -12.77 -7.40 6.22
CA ALA A 190 -11.89 -8.41 6.77
C ALA A 190 -11.49 -8.15 8.25
N ARG A 191 -12.13 -7.17 8.91
CA ARG A 191 -11.91 -6.80 10.32
C ARG A 191 -10.53 -6.24 10.65
N PHE A 192 -9.78 -5.77 9.66
CA PHE A 192 -8.57 -4.99 9.90
C PHE A 192 -8.92 -3.59 10.41
N ARG A 193 -8.12 -3.09 11.33
CA ARG A 193 -8.26 -1.74 11.90
C ARG A 193 -7.47 -0.75 11.07
N VAL A 194 -8.20 0.14 10.41
CA VAL A 194 -7.64 1.19 9.53
C VAL A 194 -7.65 2.53 10.28
N LYS A 195 -6.51 3.21 10.27
CA LYS A 195 -6.34 4.56 10.85
C LYS A 195 -5.82 5.50 9.77
N GLU A 196 -6.30 6.74 9.78
CA GLU A 196 -5.76 7.80 8.92
C GLU A 196 -4.90 8.76 9.74
N VAL A 197 -3.82 9.26 9.13
CA VAL A 197 -2.97 10.32 9.68
C VAL A 197 -2.78 11.43 8.64
N PRO A 198 -2.66 12.71 9.04
CA PRO A 198 -2.52 13.80 8.08
C PRO A 198 -1.14 13.77 7.41
N VAL A 199 -1.13 13.93 6.09
CA VAL A 199 0.09 14.07 5.29
C VAL A 199 -0.06 15.20 4.27
N ILE A 200 1.05 15.82 3.90
CA ILE A 200 1.10 16.74 2.77
C ILE A 200 1.53 15.94 1.55
N MET A 201 0.77 16.04 0.47
CA MET A 201 1.14 15.50 -0.83
C MET A 201 1.32 16.64 -1.83
N TYR A 202 2.24 16.43 -2.75
CA TYR A 202 2.58 17.40 -3.78
C TYR A 202 1.96 17.01 -5.12
N ASP A 203 1.89 17.96 -6.03
CA ASP A 203 1.57 17.65 -7.42
C ASP A 203 2.68 16.83 -8.06
N ARG A 204 2.29 15.94 -8.96
CA ARG A 204 3.23 15.19 -9.79
C ARG A 204 4.09 16.16 -10.58
N MET A 205 5.42 16.03 -10.47
CA MET A 205 6.33 16.98 -11.09
C MET A 205 6.46 16.76 -12.59
N ASN A 206 6.48 15.51 -13.04
CA ASN A 206 6.64 15.13 -14.43
C ASN A 206 5.70 13.99 -14.80
N GLY A 207 5.33 13.89 -16.10
CA GLY A 207 4.47 12.83 -16.62
C GLY A 207 2.98 13.18 -16.58
N THR A 208 2.17 12.28 -17.11
CA THR A 208 0.71 12.43 -17.20
C THR A 208 0.00 11.58 -16.16
N SER A 209 -0.99 12.15 -15.49
CA SER A 209 -1.86 11.37 -14.59
C SER A 209 -2.63 10.31 -15.38
N MET A 210 -2.78 9.12 -14.80
CA MET A 210 -3.60 8.04 -15.37
C MET A 210 -5.08 8.43 -15.51
N THR A 211 -5.54 9.45 -14.76
CA THR A 211 -6.92 9.91 -14.69
C THR A 211 -7.12 11.26 -15.41
N THR A 212 -6.85 11.32 -16.72
CA THR A 212 -7.07 12.54 -17.54
C THR A 212 -8.08 12.27 -18.66
N GLY A 213 -8.93 13.25 -18.93
CA GLY A 213 -9.89 13.21 -20.04
C GLY A 213 -10.92 12.08 -19.92
N LEU A 214 -11.15 11.35 -21.02
CA LEU A 214 -12.10 10.22 -21.08
C LEU A 214 -11.72 9.08 -20.13
N ASN A 215 -10.45 8.93 -19.80
CA ASN A 215 -9.97 7.93 -18.85
C ASN A 215 -10.54 8.15 -17.44
N THR A 216 -10.90 9.38 -17.08
CA THR A 216 -11.53 9.68 -15.80
C THR A 216 -12.91 9.05 -15.69
N ILE A 217 -13.72 9.10 -16.74
CA ILE A 217 -15.07 8.48 -16.75
C ILE A 217 -14.94 6.96 -16.62
N PHE A 218 -14.03 6.37 -17.38
CA PHE A 218 -13.75 4.95 -17.32
C PHE A 218 -13.28 4.52 -15.91
N TYR A 219 -12.38 5.29 -15.31
CA TYR A 219 -11.92 5.08 -13.93
C TYR A 219 -13.10 5.11 -12.93
N VAL A 220 -13.98 6.12 -13.02
CA VAL A 220 -15.13 6.24 -12.12
C VAL A 220 -16.06 5.02 -12.23
N ILE A 221 -16.40 4.62 -13.47
CA ILE A 221 -17.25 3.44 -13.70
C ILE A 221 -16.59 2.18 -13.16
N LYS A 222 -15.31 1.96 -13.45
CA LYS A 222 -14.56 0.81 -12.98
C LYS A 222 -14.49 0.75 -11.46
N MET A 223 -14.24 1.87 -10.80
CA MET A 223 -14.21 1.95 -9.34
C MET A 223 -15.58 1.64 -8.72
N LEU A 224 -16.69 2.14 -9.29
CA LEU A 224 -18.02 1.83 -8.81
C LEU A 224 -18.34 0.33 -8.95
N ILE A 225 -17.93 -0.30 -10.06
CA ILE A 225 -18.09 -1.75 -10.26
C ILE A 225 -17.23 -2.52 -9.25
N SER A 226 -15.96 -2.11 -9.02
CA SER A 226 -15.08 -2.74 -8.05
C SER A 226 -15.65 -2.67 -6.63
N ILE A 227 -16.16 -1.51 -6.21
CA ILE A 227 -16.85 -1.35 -4.93
C ILE A 227 -18.08 -2.27 -4.83
N LEU A 228 -18.90 -2.33 -5.88
CA LEU A 228 -20.08 -3.22 -5.91
C LEU A 228 -19.66 -4.69 -5.74
N ILE A 229 -18.65 -5.15 -6.48
CA ILE A 229 -18.12 -6.52 -6.37
C ILE A 229 -17.63 -6.78 -4.94
N THR A 230 -16.89 -5.84 -4.35
CA THR A 230 -16.39 -5.93 -2.98
C THR A 230 -17.52 -6.06 -1.96
N VAL A 231 -18.60 -5.28 -2.13
CA VAL A 231 -19.80 -5.38 -1.27
C VAL A 231 -20.49 -6.75 -1.42
N LEU A 232 -20.64 -7.25 -2.64
CA LEU A 232 -21.22 -8.58 -2.89
C LEU A 232 -20.36 -9.70 -2.30
N ARG A 233 -19.04 -9.54 -2.29
CA ARG A 233 -18.07 -10.48 -1.70
C ARG A 233 -17.91 -10.37 -0.19
N LYS A 234 -18.57 -9.43 0.49
CA LYS A 234 -18.39 -9.15 1.94
C LYS A 234 -18.34 -10.42 2.80
N ARG A 235 -19.27 -11.37 2.58
CA ARG A 235 -19.35 -12.62 3.34
C ARG A 235 -18.13 -13.52 3.11
N ASN A 236 -17.61 -13.55 1.88
CA ASN A 236 -16.44 -14.36 1.53
C ASN A 236 -15.18 -13.73 2.11
N ILE A 237 -15.01 -12.40 1.98
CA ILE A 237 -13.91 -11.64 2.56
C ILE A 237 -13.81 -11.89 4.07
N TYR A 238 -14.94 -11.86 4.77
CA TYR A 238 -14.97 -12.13 6.21
C TYR A 238 -14.51 -13.56 6.53
N LYS A 239 -15.01 -14.58 5.81
CA LYS A 239 -14.59 -15.98 6.01
C LYS A 239 -13.12 -16.20 5.71
N GLU A 240 -12.63 -15.65 4.59
CA GLU A 240 -11.21 -15.71 4.22
C GLU A 240 -10.30 -15.09 5.28
N SER A 241 -10.75 -14.00 5.95
CA SER A 241 -10.02 -13.39 7.05
C SER A 241 -10.00 -14.24 8.32
N GLU A 242 -11.10 -14.93 8.65
CA GLU A 242 -11.16 -15.84 9.80
C GLU A 242 -10.26 -17.08 9.59
N GLU A 243 -10.29 -17.69 8.42
CA GLU A 243 -9.41 -18.81 8.06
C GLU A 243 -7.94 -18.39 8.08
N PHE A 244 -7.66 -17.17 7.62
CA PHE A 244 -6.33 -16.58 7.63
C PHE A 244 -5.82 -16.38 9.06
N CYS A 245 -6.62 -15.81 9.96
CA CYS A 245 -6.23 -15.62 11.35
C CYS A 245 -6.02 -16.96 12.08
N SER A 246 -6.85 -17.97 11.82
CA SER A 246 -6.71 -19.30 12.45
C SER A 246 -5.47 -20.04 11.98
N SER A 247 -5.10 -19.96 10.71
CA SER A 247 -3.88 -20.60 10.17
C SER A 247 -2.59 -19.97 10.70
N ASP A 248 -2.57 -18.69 11.00
CA ASP A 248 -1.40 -18.02 11.59
C ASP A 248 -1.20 -18.42 13.07
N PHE A 249 -2.25 -18.72 13.82
CA PHE A 249 -2.14 -19.26 15.17
C PHE A 249 -1.50 -20.65 15.19
N VAL A 250 -1.92 -21.56 14.31
CA VAL A 250 -1.41 -22.93 14.23
C VAL A 250 0.07 -22.95 13.85
N ASN A 251 0.48 -22.12 12.88
CA ASN A 251 1.89 -22.06 12.45
C ASN A 251 2.83 -21.44 13.51
N ASN A 252 2.33 -20.49 14.32
CA ASN A 252 3.11 -19.92 15.43
C ASN A 252 3.31 -20.91 16.58
N GLU A 253 2.32 -21.77 16.90
CA GLU A 253 2.46 -22.80 17.92
C GLU A 253 3.45 -23.90 17.47
N HIS A 254 3.46 -24.32 16.21
CA HIS A 254 4.44 -25.27 15.68
C HIS A 254 5.88 -24.74 15.76
N ASN A 255 6.10 -23.48 15.40
CA ASN A 255 7.43 -22.86 15.47
C ASN A 255 7.93 -22.68 16.92
N LEU A 256 7.04 -22.46 17.88
CA LEU A 256 7.39 -22.35 19.30
C LEU A 256 7.72 -23.72 19.91
N THR A 257 7.06 -24.79 19.47
CA THR A 257 7.34 -26.17 19.92
C THR A 257 8.63 -26.72 19.33
N GLU A 258 8.96 -26.45 18.07
CA GLU A 258 10.25 -26.83 17.46
C GLU A 258 11.43 -26.11 18.11
N THR A 259 11.29 -24.80 18.39
CA THR A 259 12.34 -23.99 19.04
C THR A 259 12.58 -24.42 20.49
N SER A 260 11.54 -24.87 21.20
CA SER A 260 11.67 -25.39 22.58
C SER A 260 12.27 -26.80 22.61
N THR A 261 11.98 -27.61 21.63
CA THR A 261 12.55 -28.99 21.50
C THR A 261 14.04 -28.96 21.14
N LEU A 262 14.47 -28.02 20.29
CA LEU A 262 15.89 -27.82 19.96
C LEU A 262 16.72 -27.23 21.12
N LYS A 263 16.11 -26.49 22.04
CA LYS A 263 16.78 -25.98 23.25
C LYS A 263 16.92 -27.02 24.39
N MET A 264 16.21 -28.14 24.33
CA MET A 264 16.35 -29.23 25.31
C MET A 264 17.37 -30.29 24.86
N LEU A 265 17.95 -30.15 23.67
CA LEU A 265 18.94 -31.10 23.11
C LEU A 265 20.37 -30.57 23.10
N HIS A 266 20.62 -29.44 23.72
CA HIS A 266 21.94 -28.85 24.01
C HIS A 266 22.00 -28.45 25.49
#